data_ed6b6e3565241568dc30eaea7d93456c
#
_entry.id   ed6b6e3565241568dc30eaea7d93456c
#
_cell.length_a   1.000
_cell.length_b   1.000
_cell.length_c   1.000
_cell.angle_alpha   90.00
_cell.angle_beta   90.00
_cell.angle_gamma   90.00
#
_symmetry.space_group_name_H-M   'P 1'
#
loop_
_entity.id
_entity.type
_entity.pdbx_description
1 polymer ?
#
loop_
_entity_poly.entity_id
_entity_poly.type
_entity_poly.pdbx_seq_one_letter_code
_entity_poly.pdbx_strand_id
1 'polypeptide(L)'
;AYAKSLSFFFMKVSIVNIGNELLAGKTLNTNSHWIGGKVSSIGCKIESQITVKDEQNSIVSGLSYCLKNKPQYLLVTGGLGPTDDDLTRNVLFKFMKTESTFDYEYWKSLRSKYKQLDKKISDSVKSQALVPQIGEVIANPNGSARGLKFVKNDTIIFVLPGVPFEMKDMFLQSIEPHIIKNMKDPIFSKILRTTGITESFVYDSIRYWNHNKNKIGYYPSVYGVDIKVSNRN
;
A
#
# COMPACT_ATOMS: atom_id res chain seq x y z
N ALA A 1 29.10 31.26 -2.09
CA ALA A 1 27.69 31.07 -2.44
C ALA A 1 27.29 29.70 -1.92
N TYR A 2 26.47 29.65 -0.86
CA TYR A 2 25.94 28.40 -0.27
C TYR A 2 24.97 27.78 -1.25
N ALA A 3 25.31 26.61 -1.79
CA ALA A 3 24.37 25.75 -2.48
C ALA A 3 23.32 25.33 -1.46
N LYS A 4 22.13 25.94 -1.49
CA LYS A 4 20.94 25.39 -0.80
C LYS A 4 20.75 23.99 -1.34
N SER A 5 21.00 22.97 -0.49
CA SER A 5 20.60 21.60 -0.79
C SER A 5 19.09 21.65 -1.01
N LEU A 6 18.65 21.50 -2.23
CA LEU A 6 17.27 21.27 -2.57
C LEU A 6 16.87 19.93 -1.91
N SER A 7 16.31 20.02 -0.71
CA SER A 7 15.71 18.88 -0.04
C SER A 7 14.52 18.44 -0.90
N PHE A 8 14.71 17.38 -1.64
CA PHE A 8 13.67 16.78 -2.48
C PHE A 8 12.54 16.26 -1.57
N PHE A 9 11.44 16.97 -1.52
CA PHE A 9 10.24 16.52 -0.84
C PHE A 9 9.58 15.39 -1.65
N PHE A 10 10.10 14.17 -1.45
CA PHE A 10 9.42 12.98 -1.93
C PHE A 10 8.14 12.77 -1.12
N MET A 11 7.07 12.41 -1.80
CA MET A 11 5.89 11.90 -1.14
C MET A 11 6.25 10.56 -0.48
N LYS A 12 6.24 10.54 0.86
CA LYS A 12 6.64 9.38 1.65
C LYS A 12 5.46 8.44 1.84
N VAL A 13 5.69 7.18 1.61
CA VAL A 13 4.71 6.10 1.79
C VAL A 13 5.29 5.08 2.74
N SER A 14 4.50 4.66 3.74
CA SER A 14 4.81 3.49 4.57
C SER A 14 3.81 2.38 4.31
N ILE A 15 4.23 1.13 4.48
CA ILE A 15 3.41 -0.05 4.24
C ILE A 15 3.41 -0.94 5.48
N VAL A 16 2.22 -1.34 5.93
CA VAL A 16 2.02 -2.34 6.99
C VAL A 16 1.27 -3.52 6.40
N ASN A 17 1.86 -4.68 6.49
CA ASN A 17 1.24 -5.94 6.10
C ASN A 17 0.86 -6.71 7.36
N ILE A 18 -0.35 -7.23 7.40
CA ILE A 18 -0.89 -7.98 8.53
C ILE A 18 -1.14 -9.41 8.06
N GLY A 19 -0.51 -10.38 8.71
CA GLY A 19 -0.66 -11.79 8.35
C GLY A 19 0.37 -12.68 9.07
N ASN A 20 -0.12 -13.62 9.87
CA ASN A 20 0.73 -14.61 10.56
C ASN A 20 1.44 -15.53 9.55
N GLU A 21 0.77 -15.86 8.43
CA GLU A 21 1.31 -16.69 7.35
C GLU A 21 2.50 -16.03 6.63
N LEU A 22 2.49 -14.68 6.57
CA LEU A 22 3.59 -13.91 5.99
C LEU A 22 4.84 -13.99 6.86
N LEU A 23 4.67 -13.84 8.18
CA LEU A 23 5.76 -13.94 9.15
C LEU A 23 6.31 -15.35 9.26
N ALA A 24 5.45 -16.36 9.14
CA ALA A 24 5.85 -17.76 9.16
C ALA A 24 6.51 -18.24 7.86
N GLY A 25 6.59 -17.38 6.84
CA GLY A 25 7.14 -17.75 5.53
C GLY A 25 6.30 -18.76 4.74
N LYS A 26 5.06 -19.01 5.16
CA LYS A 26 4.13 -19.90 4.45
C LYS A 26 3.61 -19.30 3.16
N THR A 27 3.54 -17.98 3.11
CA THR A 27 3.06 -17.21 1.96
C THR A 27 4.03 -16.07 1.67
N LEU A 28 4.37 -15.88 0.40
CA LEU A 28 5.17 -14.74 -0.04
C LEU A 28 4.34 -13.45 0.06
N ASN A 29 4.93 -12.40 0.61
CA ASN A 29 4.30 -11.08 0.69
C ASN A 29 4.27 -10.39 -0.69
N THR A 30 3.44 -10.91 -1.60
CA THR A 30 3.28 -10.38 -2.95
C THR A 30 2.58 -9.02 -2.97
N ASN A 31 1.71 -8.74 -1.99
CA ASN A 31 1.04 -7.44 -1.87
C ASN A 31 2.05 -6.32 -1.64
N SER A 32 2.93 -6.51 -0.69
CA SER A 32 3.96 -5.55 -0.33
C SER A 32 4.91 -5.28 -1.49
N HIS A 33 5.37 -6.33 -2.17
CA HIS A 33 6.20 -6.22 -3.35
C HIS A 33 5.50 -5.41 -4.45
N TRP A 34 4.25 -5.73 -4.76
CA TRP A 34 3.49 -5.08 -5.81
C TRP A 34 3.19 -3.61 -5.47
N ILE A 35 2.70 -3.32 -4.25
CA ILE A 35 2.44 -1.95 -3.78
C ILE A 35 3.73 -1.12 -3.83
N GLY A 36 4.84 -1.66 -3.30
CA GLY A 36 6.15 -1.00 -3.31
C GLY A 36 6.60 -0.63 -4.72
N GLY A 37 6.47 -1.56 -5.67
CA GLY A 37 6.74 -1.30 -7.09
C GLY A 37 5.87 -0.20 -7.67
N LYS A 38 4.55 -0.25 -7.40
CA LYS A 38 3.59 0.73 -7.91
C LYS A 38 3.84 2.14 -7.37
N VAL A 39 3.93 2.30 -6.04
CA VAL A 39 4.16 3.63 -5.44
C VAL A 39 5.53 4.20 -5.83
N SER A 40 6.54 3.34 -6.01
CA SER A 40 7.85 3.76 -6.51
C SER A 40 7.81 4.18 -8.00
N SER A 41 6.99 3.53 -8.83
CA SER A 41 6.85 3.87 -10.24
C SER A 41 6.18 5.22 -10.46
N ILE A 42 5.25 5.61 -9.59
CA ILE A 42 4.62 6.93 -9.61
C ILE A 42 5.44 8.01 -8.89
N GLY A 43 6.64 7.70 -8.42
CA GLY A 43 7.59 8.68 -7.86
C GLY A 43 7.50 8.88 -6.35
N CYS A 44 6.79 8.04 -5.62
CA CYS A 44 6.82 8.06 -4.15
C CYS A 44 8.08 7.40 -3.60
N LYS A 45 8.48 7.79 -2.39
CA LYS A 45 9.54 7.16 -1.62
C LYS A 45 8.94 6.22 -0.59
N ILE A 46 9.33 4.95 -0.59
CA ILE A 46 9.01 4.06 0.53
C ILE A 46 9.87 4.45 1.72
N GLU A 47 9.22 4.84 2.82
CA GLU A 47 9.89 5.20 4.07
C GLU A 47 10.09 3.98 4.96
N SER A 48 9.08 3.12 5.04
CA SER A 48 9.14 1.85 5.77
C SER A 48 8.16 0.84 5.21
N GLN A 49 8.52 -0.44 5.33
CA GLN A 49 7.68 -1.57 4.97
C GLN A 49 7.86 -2.63 6.05
N ILE A 50 6.78 -2.97 6.74
CA ILE A 50 6.81 -3.90 7.85
C ILE A 50 5.71 -4.95 7.74
N THR A 51 5.93 -6.10 8.34
CA THR A 51 4.91 -7.15 8.49
C THR A 51 4.70 -7.38 9.98
N VAL A 52 3.44 -7.47 10.40
CA VAL A 52 3.04 -7.68 11.78
C VAL A 52 2.07 -8.85 11.89
N LYS A 53 1.92 -9.41 13.08
CA LYS A 53 0.97 -10.47 13.38
C LYS A 53 -0.47 -9.96 13.35
N ASP A 54 -1.41 -10.89 13.13
CA ASP A 54 -2.86 -10.67 13.35
C ASP A 54 -3.18 -10.63 14.85
N GLU A 55 -2.59 -9.69 15.56
CA GLU A 55 -2.78 -9.44 16.99
C GLU A 55 -2.95 -7.95 17.22
N GLN A 56 -3.89 -7.57 18.10
CA GLN A 56 -4.22 -6.17 18.36
C GLN A 56 -2.98 -5.33 18.68
N ASN A 57 -2.12 -5.79 19.60
CA ASN A 57 -0.94 -5.04 20.02
C ASN A 57 0.11 -4.93 18.90
N SER A 58 0.27 -5.98 18.11
CA SER A 58 1.20 -6.00 16.97
C SER A 58 0.75 -5.02 15.88
N ILE A 59 -0.54 -5.00 15.55
CA ILE A 59 -1.11 -4.06 14.58
C ILE A 59 -0.93 -2.62 15.07
N VAL A 60 -1.32 -2.31 16.32
CA VAL A 60 -1.18 -0.96 16.90
C VAL A 60 0.27 -0.49 16.91
N SER A 61 1.20 -1.37 17.28
CA SER A 61 2.64 -1.08 17.30
C SER A 61 3.17 -0.79 15.90
N GLY A 62 2.76 -1.58 14.91
CA GLY A 62 3.15 -1.39 13.51
C GLY A 62 2.64 -0.06 12.93
N LEU A 63 1.36 0.25 13.15
CA LEU A 63 0.77 1.53 12.75
C LEU A 63 1.51 2.71 13.39
N SER A 64 1.75 2.63 14.71
CA SER A 64 2.44 3.67 15.47
C SER A 64 3.88 3.88 15.02
N TYR A 65 4.60 2.78 14.74
CA TYR A 65 5.96 2.83 14.21
C TYR A 65 6.02 3.57 12.86
N CYS A 66 5.15 3.20 11.93
CA CYS A 66 5.13 3.83 10.61
C CYS A 66 4.73 5.31 10.70
N LEU A 67 3.80 5.67 11.57
CA LEU A 67 3.32 7.05 11.73
C LEU A 67 4.35 7.98 12.38
N LYS A 68 5.34 7.46 13.14
CA LYS A 68 6.43 8.29 13.72
C LYS A 68 7.19 9.08 12.66
N ASN A 69 7.38 8.50 11.48
CA ASN A 69 8.10 9.11 10.36
C ASN A 69 7.24 10.08 9.55
N LYS A 70 6.00 10.33 9.97
CA LYS A 70 5.04 11.24 9.32
C LYS A 70 4.98 11.04 7.81
N PRO A 71 4.69 9.82 7.31
CA PRO A 71 4.51 9.62 5.89
C PRO A 71 3.24 10.35 5.44
N GLN A 72 3.17 10.77 4.18
CA GLN A 72 1.95 11.31 3.61
C GLN A 72 0.87 10.22 3.46
N TYR A 73 1.31 8.99 3.18
CA TYR A 73 0.42 7.83 3.05
C TYR A 73 0.91 6.64 3.87
N LEU A 74 -0.01 6.01 4.56
CA LEU A 74 0.18 4.71 5.19
C LEU A 74 -0.76 3.71 4.52
N LEU A 75 -0.19 2.70 3.87
CA LEU A 75 -0.93 1.64 3.20
C LEU A 75 -0.92 0.41 4.10
N VAL A 76 -2.09 -0.08 4.50
CA VAL A 76 -2.26 -1.26 5.35
C VAL A 76 -2.95 -2.34 4.52
N THR A 77 -2.48 -3.59 4.59
CA THR A 77 -3.11 -4.71 3.87
C THR A 77 -3.18 -5.95 4.75
N GLY A 78 -4.31 -6.63 4.72
CA GLY A 78 -4.60 -7.84 5.49
C GLY A 78 -5.60 -7.66 6.63
N GLY A 79 -6.19 -8.74 7.09
CA GLY A 79 -7.06 -8.81 8.26
C GLY A 79 -8.38 -8.04 8.16
N LEU A 80 -8.94 -7.87 6.94
CA LEU A 80 -10.26 -7.24 6.70
C LEU A 80 -11.38 -8.24 6.41
N GLY A 81 -11.09 -9.53 6.38
CA GLY A 81 -12.08 -10.57 6.14
C GLY A 81 -13.14 -10.67 7.24
N PRO A 82 -14.01 -11.68 7.16
CA PRO A 82 -15.11 -11.86 8.09
C PRO A 82 -14.82 -12.87 9.21
N THR A 83 -13.59 -13.38 9.32
CA THR A 83 -13.22 -14.42 10.28
C THR A 83 -12.70 -13.82 11.59
N ASP A 84 -12.61 -14.62 12.65
CA ASP A 84 -12.25 -14.14 13.99
C ASP A 84 -10.79 -13.67 14.10
N ASP A 85 -9.94 -14.12 13.20
CA ASP A 85 -8.56 -13.70 13.05
C ASP A 85 -8.41 -12.39 12.24
N ASP A 86 -9.46 -11.93 11.57
CA ASP A 86 -9.49 -10.67 10.84
C ASP A 86 -9.69 -9.46 11.79
N LEU A 87 -8.67 -9.10 12.52
CA LEU A 87 -8.74 -8.08 13.57
C LEU A 87 -8.58 -6.64 13.10
N THR A 88 -8.09 -6.43 11.88
CA THR A 88 -7.63 -5.12 11.39
C THR A 88 -8.71 -4.05 11.48
N ARG A 89 -9.96 -4.35 11.09
CA ARG A 89 -11.08 -3.39 11.14
C ARG A 89 -11.33 -2.89 12.57
N ASN A 90 -11.49 -3.80 13.51
CA ASN A 90 -11.80 -3.48 14.90
C ASN A 90 -10.65 -2.74 15.59
N VAL A 91 -9.42 -3.17 15.32
CA VAL A 91 -8.21 -2.50 15.85
C VAL A 91 -8.10 -1.08 15.31
N LEU A 92 -8.33 -0.87 14.02
CA LEU A 92 -8.30 0.46 13.42
C LEU A 92 -9.40 1.37 13.97
N PHE A 93 -10.61 0.89 14.17
CA PHE A 93 -11.66 1.72 14.75
C PHE A 93 -11.26 2.21 16.14
N LYS A 94 -10.73 1.34 17.00
CA LYS A 94 -10.19 1.72 18.31
C LYS A 94 -9.00 2.68 18.21
N PHE A 95 -8.05 2.40 17.32
CA PHE A 95 -6.85 3.21 17.10
C PHE A 95 -7.17 4.63 16.59
N MET A 96 -8.21 4.74 15.77
CA MET A 96 -8.72 6.01 15.24
C MET A 96 -9.73 6.67 16.17
N LYS A 97 -10.13 6.01 17.26
CA LYS A 97 -11.15 6.49 18.22
C LYS A 97 -12.47 6.79 17.52
N THR A 98 -12.91 5.91 16.63
CA THR A 98 -14.18 6.01 15.93
C THR A 98 -15.10 4.86 16.35
N GLU A 99 -16.38 5.15 16.42
CA GLU A 99 -17.41 4.12 16.57
C GLU A 99 -17.77 3.52 15.21
N SER A 100 -18.39 2.36 15.23
CA SER A 100 -18.89 1.70 14.03
C SER A 100 -20.38 1.89 13.90
N THR A 101 -20.84 2.02 12.65
CA THR A 101 -22.25 2.03 12.27
C THR A 101 -22.49 0.86 11.31
N PHE A 102 -23.67 0.27 11.36
CA PHE A 102 -24.05 -0.81 10.46
C PHE A 102 -24.65 -0.24 9.17
N ASP A 103 -24.05 -0.57 8.03
CA ASP A 103 -24.50 -0.15 6.69
C ASP A 103 -25.53 -1.17 6.17
N TYR A 104 -26.81 -0.89 6.40
CA TYR A 104 -27.94 -1.75 6.00
C TYR A 104 -28.04 -1.90 4.47
N GLU A 105 -27.75 -0.85 3.71
CA GLU A 105 -27.82 -0.90 2.25
C GLU A 105 -26.72 -1.82 1.68
N TYR A 106 -25.50 -1.69 2.21
CA TYR A 106 -24.43 -2.60 1.82
C TYR A 106 -24.74 -4.05 2.22
N TRP A 107 -25.28 -4.27 3.43
CA TRP A 107 -25.68 -5.61 3.86
C TRP A 107 -26.75 -6.22 2.94
N LYS A 108 -27.75 -5.45 2.54
CA LYS A 108 -28.76 -5.85 1.57
C LYS A 108 -28.15 -6.23 0.22
N SER A 109 -27.21 -5.43 -0.26
CA SER A 109 -26.44 -5.68 -1.49
C SER A 109 -25.64 -7.00 -1.40
N LEU A 110 -24.93 -7.23 -0.28
CA LEU A 110 -24.19 -8.48 -0.05
C LEU A 110 -25.11 -9.69 -0.08
N ARG A 111 -26.24 -9.64 0.64
CA ARG A 111 -27.23 -10.72 0.63
C ARG A 111 -27.74 -11.02 -0.78
N SER A 112 -28.02 -9.99 -1.56
CA SER A 112 -28.47 -10.14 -2.95
C SER A 112 -27.38 -10.80 -3.82
N LYS A 113 -26.12 -10.38 -3.69
CA LYS A 113 -24.96 -10.95 -4.40
C LYS A 113 -24.78 -12.43 -4.05
N TYR A 114 -24.87 -12.81 -2.77
CA TYR A 114 -24.75 -14.21 -2.35
C TYR A 114 -25.87 -15.05 -2.90
N LYS A 115 -27.11 -14.52 -2.89
CA LYS A 115 -28.29 -15.21 -3.46
C LYS A 115 -28.13 -15.43 -4.97
N GLN A 116 -27.63 -14.44 -5.72
CA GLN A 116 -27.39 -14.57 -7.17
C GLN A 116 -26.31 -15.63 -7.49
N LEU A 117 -25.36 -15.84 -6.58
CA LEU A 117 -24.32 -16.86 -6.72
C LEU A 117 -24.73 -18.24 -6.16
N ASP A 118 -25.99 -18.40 -5.75
CA ASP A 118 -26.50 -19.59 -5.08
C ASP A 118 -25.65 -20.02 -3.86
N LYS A 119 -25.16 -19.04 -3.11
CA LYS A 119 -24.34 -19.26 -1.91
C LYS A 119 -25.06 -18.82 -0.65
N LYS A 120 -24.92 -19.62 0.41
CA LYS A 120 -25.39 -19.23 1.74
C LYS A 120 -24.46 -18.15 2.29
N ILE A 121 -25.04 -17.08 2.85
CA ILE A 121 -24.28 -16.05 3.55
C ILE A 121 -24.13 -16.44 5.02
N SER A 122 -22.90 -16.45 5.53
CA SER A 122 -22.61 -16.70 6.95
C SER A 122 -22.89 -15.44 7.78
N ASP A 123 -23.23 -15.62 9.06
CA ASP A 123 -23.42 -14.50 9.99
C ASP A 123 -22.15 -13.67 10.20
N SER A 124 -20.98 -14.29 10.12
CA SER A 124 -19.67 -13.59 10.20
C SER A 124 -19.53 -12.50 9.15
N VAL A 125 -20.13 -12.67 7.96
CA VAL A 125 -20.10 -11.67 6.87
C VAL A 125 -20.80 -10.36 7.26
N LYS A 126 -21.63 -10.34 8.31
CA LYS A 126 -22.26 -9.11 8.83
C LYS A 126 -21.19 -8.07 9.25
N SER A 127 -20.04 -8.53 9.73
CA SER A 127 -18.91 -7.66 10.08
C SER A 127 -18.45 -6.78 8.92
N GLN A 128 -18.65 -7.24 7.68
CA GLN A 128 -18.30 -6.49 6.47
C GLN A 128 -19.19 -5.28 6.22
N ALA A 129 -20.36 -5.23 6.83
CA ALA A 129 -21.27 -4.08 6.79
C ALA A 129 -20.97 -3.03 7.88
N LEU A 130 -20.01 -3.26 8.76
CA LEU A 130 -19.58 -2.25 9.73
C LEU A 130 -18.70 -1.20 9.05
N VAL A 131 -19.07 0.08 9.22
CA VAL A 131 -18.37 1.23 8.69
C VAL A 131 -18.00 2.19 9.81
N PRO A 132 -16.88 2.95 9.72
CA PRO A 132 -16.52 3.92 10.73
C PRO A 132 -17.40 5.17 10.64
N GLN A 133 -17.72 5.77 11.78
CA GLN A 133 -18.37 7.09 11.79
C GLN A 133 -17.40 8.22 11.38
N ILE A 134 -16.11 8.07 11.71
CA ILE A 134 -15.03 8.97 11.30
C ILE A 134 -14.11 8.19 10.35
N GLY A 135 -14.13 8.55 9.09
CA GLY A 135 -13.41 7.88 8.01
C GLY A 135 -14.29 7.64 6.80
N GLU A 136 -13.75 6.99 5.81
CA GLU A 136 -14.41 6.67 4.55
C GLU A 136 -14.27 5.18 4.22
N VAL A 137 -15.22 4.65 3.48
CA VAL A 137 -15.15 3.29 2.94
C VAL A 137 -14.67 3.33 1.49
N ILE A 138 -13.83 2.38 1.13
CA ILE A 138 -13.36 2.18 -0.25
C ILE A 138 -14.09 0.96 -0.81
N ALA A 139 -14.77 1.14 -1.93
CA ALA A 139 -15.50 0.05 -2.59
C ALA A 139 -14.56 -1.09 -2.99
N ASN A 140 -15.05 -2.33 -2.82
CA ASN A 140 -14.39 -3.53 -3.33
C ASN A 140 -15.36 -4.23 -4.29
N PRO A 141 -15.22 -4.06 -5.61
CA PRO A 141 -16.11 -4.68 -6.57
C PRO A 141 -15.96 -6.20 -6.63
N ASN A 142 -14.79 -6.72 -6.25
CA ASN A 142 -14.41 -8.11 -6.41
C ASN A 142 -14.65 -8.99 -5.17
N GLY A 143 -14.85 -8.37 -4.01
CA GLY A 143 -15.03 -9.08 -2.73
C GLY A 143 -16.09 -8.47 -1.83
N SER A 144 -16.16 -8.99 -0.60
CA SER A 144 -17.03 -8.46 0.45
C SER A 144 -16.28 -7.53 1.42
N ALA A 145 -14.97 -7.60 1.46
CA ALA A 145 -14.15 -6.80 2.37
C ALA A 145 -13.90 -5.41 1.77
N ARG A 146 -14.76 -4.44 2.12
CA ARG A 146 -14.51 -3.03 1.74
C ARG A 146 -13.27 -2.52 2.45
N GLY A 147 -12.46 -1.72 1.73
CA GLY A 147 -11.35 -0.98 2.31
C GLY A 147 -11.82 0.20 3.15
N LEU A 148 -10.86 0.80 3.85
CA LEU A 148 -11.11 1.95 4.70
C LEU A 148 -10.09 3.05 4.41
N LYS A 149 -10.50 4.31 4.64
CA LYS A 149 -9.62 5.47 4.55
C LYS A 149 -9.81 6.32 5.81
N PHE A 150 -8.69 6.69 6.42
CA PHE A 150 -8.64 7.56 7.58
C PHE A 150 -7.61 8.66 7.40
N VAL A 151 -7.70 9.70 8.22
CA VAL A 151 -6.66 10.73 8.34
C VAL A 151 -6.22 10.81 9.80
N LYS A 152 -4.91 10.75 10.03
CA LYS A 152 -4.32 10.90 11.37
C LYS A 152 -3.01 11.68 11.27
N ASN A 153 -2.93 12.82 11.98
CA ASN A 153 -1.74 13.68 12.00
C ASN A 153 -1.19 13.96 10.57
N ASP A 154 -2.06 14.41 9.68
CA ASP A 154 -1.78 14.69 8.26
C ASP A 154 -1.37 13.48 7.40
N THR A 155 -1.32 12.28 7.97
CA THR A 155 -1.13 11.03 7.23
C THR A 155 -2.48 10.48 6.78
N ILE A 156 -2.62 10.20 5.50
CA ILE A 156 -3.77 9.46 4.96
C ILE A 156 -3.47 7.97 5.07
N ILE A 157 -4.35 7.25 5.74
CA ILE A 157 -4.23 5.80 5.97
C ILE A 157 -5.25 5.09 5.08
N PHE A 158 -4.77 4.28 4.16
CA PHE A 158 -5.59 3.38 3.35
C PHE A 158 -5.44 1.96 3.86
N VAL A 159 -6.56 1.27 4.00
CA VAL A 159 -6.62 -0.11 4.49
C VAL A 159 -7.28 -0.98 3.45
N LEU A 160 -6.60 -2.03 3.03
CA LEU A 160 -6.98 -2.88 1.92
C LEU A 160 -7.07 -4.35 2.35
N PRO A 161 -7.86 -5.18 1.67
CA PRO A 161 -7.91 -6.61 1.94
C PRO A 161 -6.57 -7.29 1.65
N GLY A 162 -6.37 -8.47 2.26
CA GLY A 162 -5.19 -9.31 2.04
C GLY A 162 -5.19 -10.03 0.68
N VAL A 163 -6.36 -10.27 0.10
CA VAL A 163 -6.50 -10.98 -1.19
C VAL A 163 -5.87 -10.16 -2.32
N PRO A 164 -4.82 -10.69 -3.00
CA PRO A 164 -3.99 -9.87 -3.89
C PRO A 164 -4.74 -9.21 -5.05
N PHE A 165 -5.68 -9.90 -5.69
CA PHE A 165 -6.38 -9.32 -6.83
C PHE A 165 -7.38 -8.23 -6.41
N GLU A 166 -8.04 -8.38 -5.24
CA GLU A 166 -8.92 -7.36 -4.66
C GLU A 166 -8.12 -6.10 -4.29
N MET A 167 -7.02 -6.31 -3.57
CA MET A 167 -6.11 -5.24 -3.16
C MET A 167 -5.57 -4.45 -4.35
N LYS A 168 -5.13 -5.13 -5.41
CA LYS A 168 -4.58 -4.49 -6.62
C LYS A 168 -5.63 -3.64 -7.34
N ASP A 169 -6.83 -4.18 -7.50
CA ASP A 169 -7.92 -3.49 -8.17
C ASP A 169 -8.34 -2.24 -7.40
N MET A 170 -8.55 -2.36 -6.10
CA MET A 170 -8.86 -1.23 -5.22
C MET A 170 -7.75 -0.17 -5.21
N PHE A 171 -6.48 -0.59 -5.23
CA PHE A 171 -5.35 0.33 -5.31
C PHE A 171 -5.39 1.13 -6.62
N LEU A 172 -5.55 0.47 -7.74
CA LEU A 172 -5.57 1.11 -9.07
C LEU A 172 -6.77 2.04 -9.25
N GLN A 173 -7.93 1.66 -8.74
CA GLN A 173 -9.16 2.45 -8.92
C GLN A 173 -9.27 3.62 -7.95
N SER A 174 -8.73 3.51 -6.74
CA SER A 174 -8.99 4.50 -5.68
C SER A 174 -7.73 5.16 -5.12
N ILE A 175 -6.63 4.41 -4.94
CA ILE A 175 -5.45 4.90 -4.22
C ILE A 175 -4.46 5.56 -5.17
N GLU A 176 -4.10 4.92 -6.25
CA GLU A 176 -3.17 5.46 -7.24
C GLU A 176 -3.65 6.81 -7.80
N PRO A 177 -4.92 6.96 -8.25
CA PRO A 177 -5.44 8.25 -8.69
C PRO A 177 -5.42 9.32 -7.59
N HIS A 178 -5.71 8.92 -6.34
CA HIS A 178 -5.66 9.84 -5.20
C HIS A 178 -4.24 10.33 -4.93
N ILE A 179 -3.24 9.44 -4.96
CA ILE A 179 -1.83 9.81 -4.78
C ILE A 179 -1.38 10.74 -5.90
N ILE A 180 -1.64 10.39 -7.16
CA ILE A 180 -1.25 11.19 -8.34
C ILE A 180 -1.85 12.59 -8.28
N LYS A 181 -3.15 12.71 -7.97
CA LYS A 181 -3.84 14.00 -7.85
C LYS A 181 -3.22 14.94 -6.83
N ASN A 182 -2.68 14.38 -5.73
CA ASN A 182 -2.08 15.15 -4.64
C ASN A 182 -0.56 15.34 -4.78
N MET A 183 0.04 14.82 -5.85
CA MET A 183 1.47 14.94 -6.11
C MET A 183 1.79 16.31 -6.70
N LYS A 184 2.61 17.10 -5.99
CA LYS A 184 3.02 18.44 -6.46
C LYS A 184 4.06 18.38 -7.57
N ASP A 185 5.00 17.44 -7.46
CA ASP A 185 6.14 17.29 -8.38
C ASP A 185 6.32 15.81 -8.73
N PRO A 186 5.66 15.31 -9.78
CA PRO A 186 5.79 13.91 -10.17
C PRO A 186 7.23 13.59 -10.59
N ILE A 187 7.74 12.46 -10.10
CA ILE A 187 9.03 11.93 -10.53
C ILE A 187 8.78 10.92 -11.64
N PHE A 188 9.36 11.18 -12.79
CA PHE A 188 9.34 10.22 -13.88
C PHE A 188 10.52 9.27 -13.73
N SER A 189 10.27 8.00 -13.82
CA SER A 189 11.33 6.99 -13.85
C SER A 189 11.14 6.03 -15.01
N LYS A 190 12.27 5.66 -15.63
CA LYS A 190 12.31 4.66 -16.70
C LYS A 190 13.32 3.59 -16.32
N ILE A 191 12.97 2.34 -16.57
CA ILE A 191 13.88 1.22 -16.40
C ILE A 191 14.38 0.83 -17.79
N LEU A 192 15.70 0.81 -17.93
CA LEU A 192 16.42 0.30 -19.09
C LEU A 192 16.97 -1.07 -18.73
N ARG A 193 16.56 -2.10 -19.43
CA ARG A 193 17.02 -3.47 -19.18
C ARG A 193 18.21 -3.77 -20.08
N THR A 194 19.29 -4.26 -19.47
CA THR A 194 20.48 -4.72 -20.19
C THR A 194 20.64 -6.23 -19.99
N THR A 195 21.35 -6.88 -20.89
CA THR A 195 21.68 -8.31 -20.80
C THR A 195 23.12 -8.56 -21.22
N GLY A 196 23.75 -9.59 -20.64
CA GLY A 196 25.11 -10.00 -21.01
C GLY A 196 26.22 -9.06 -20.58
N ILE A 197 25.94 -8.08 -19.71
CA ILE A 197 26.94 -7.13 -19.18
C ILE A 197 26.89 -7.06 -17.65
N THR A 198 28.03 -6.78 -17.03
CA THR A 198 28.16 -6.66 -15.58
C THR A 198 27.75 -5.30 -15.07
N GLU A 199 27.39 -5.20 -13.78
CA GLU A 199 27.06 -3.93 -13.14
C GLU A 199 28.20 -2.92 -13.22
N SER A 200 29.45 -3.37 -12.99
CA SER A 200 30.64 -2.52 -13.06
C SER A 200 30.84 -1.94 -14.47
N PHE A 201 30.65 -2.74 -15.52
CA PHE A 201 30.75 -2.27 -16.89
C PHE A 201 29.67 -1.23 -17.21
N VAL A 202 28.43 -1.48 -16.79
CA VAL A 202 27.32 -0.50 -16.94
C VAL A 202 27.68 0.80 -16.20
N TYR A 203 28.11 0.70 -14.94
CA TYR A 203 28.49 1.87 -14.14
C TYR A 203 29.58 2.70 -14.82
N ASP A 204 30.67 2.06 -15.24
CA ASP A 204 31.78 2.75 -15.91
C ASP A 204 31.37 3.40 -17.24
N SER A 205 30.45 2.77 -17.97
CA SER A 205 29.97 3.27 -19.26
C SER A 205 29.11 4.54 -19.13
N ILE A 206 28.35 4.68 -18.03
CA ILE A 206 27.36 5.75 -17.91
C ILE A 206 27.66 6.75 -16.79
N ARG A 207 28.68 6.56 -15.93
CA ARG A 207 29.01 7.43 -14.80
C ARG A 207 29.24 8.89 -15.21
N TYR A 208 29.78 9.13 -16.39
CA TYR A 208 30.03 10.48 -16.91
C TYR A 208 28.79 11.16 -17.50
N TRP A 209 27.70 10.39 -17.74
CA TRP A 209 26.43 10.94 -18.24
C TRP A 209 25.53 11.46 -17.14
N ASN A 210 25.93 11.27 -15.88
CA ASN A 210 25.15 11.70 -14.73
C ASN A 210 25.35 13.19 -14.44
N HIS A 211 24.88 14.05 -15.34
CA HIS A 211 24.86 15.49 -15.13
C HIS A 211 23.68 15.87 -14.24
N ASN A 212 23.93 15.92 -12.92
CA ASN A 212 23.23 16.66 -11.84
C ASN A 212 21.69 16.61 -11.70
N LYS A 213 20.91 16.04 -12.62
CA LYS A 213 19.43 16.02 -12.55
C LYS A 213 18.84 14.63 -12.45
N ASN A 214 19.55 13.59 -12.85
CA ASN A 214 19.04 12.23 -12.88
C ASN A 214 19.55 11.42 -11.70
N LYS A 215 18.66 10.65 -11.05
CA LYS A 215 19.07 9.58 -10.13
C LYS A 215 19.14 8.29 -10.91
N ILE A 216 20.26 7.61 -10.85
CA ILE A 216 20.50 6.34 -11.50
C ILE A 216 20.62 5.26 -10.41
N GLY A 217 19.85 4.19 -10.53
CA GLY A 217 19.95 2.98 -9.70
C GLY A 217 20.30 1.79 -10.58
N TYR A 218 21.15 0.89 -10.08
CA TYR A 218 21.57 -0.33 -10.74
C TYR A 218 21.00 -1.53 -10.01
N TYR A 219 20.37 -2.46 -10.71
CA TYR A 219 19.71 -3.63 -10.14
C TYR A 219 20.19 -4.87 -10.90
N PRO A 220 21.28 -5.51 -10.43
CA PRO A 220 21.81 -6.71 -11.06
C PRO A 220 20.88 -7.91 -10.85
N SER A 221 20.83 -8.76 -11.86
CA SER A 221 20.14 -10.05 -11.86
C SER A 221 20.97 -11.09 -12.62
N VAL A 222 20.53 -12.33 -12.61
CA VAL A 222 21.17 -13.41 -13.40
C VAL A 222 21.06 -13.18 -14.92
N TYR A 223 20.18 -12.31 -15.38
CA TYR A 223 19.96 -12.02 -16.80
C TYR A 223 20.68 -10.75 -17.27
N GLY A 224 21.18 -9.91 -16.36
CA GLY A 224 21.81 -8.64 -16.68
C GLY A 224 21.54 -7.58 -15.60
N VAL A 225 21.57 -6.32 -15.98
CA VAL A 225 21.40 -5.18 -15.06
C VAL A 225 20.25 -4.31 -15.52
N ASP A 226 19.25 -4.12 -14.65
CA ASP A 226 18.22 -3.11 -14.85
C ASP A 226 18.72 -1.76 -14.37
N ILE A 227 18.71 -0.74 -15.21
CA ILE A 227 19.13 0.63 -14.92
C ILE A 227 17.86 1.47 -14.74
N LYS A 228 17.61 1.92 -13.53
CA LYS A 228 16.50 2.84 -13.25
C LYS A 228 17.01 4.28 -13.33
N VAL A 229 16.52 5.03 -14.30
CA VAL A 229 16.76 6.45 -14.40
C VAL A 229 15.53 7.20 -13.90
N SER A 230 15.72 8.12 -12.96
CA SER A 230 14.62 8.92 -12.39
C SER A 230 14.95 10.40 -12.49
N ASN A 231 13.99 11.20 -12.97
CA ASN A 231 14.12 12.65 -13.09
C ASN A 231 12.83 13.35 -12.68
N ARG A 232 12.93 14.62 -12.32
CA ARG A 232 11.82 15.56 -12.22
C ARG A 232 11.81 16.44 -13.48
N ASN A 233 10.62 16.78 -13.93
CA ASN A 233 10.45 17.84 -14.92
C ASN A 233 10.82 19.20 -14.32
#